data_36dc9457d89ac177bd8029b29bb1f70c
#
_entry.id   36dc9457d89ac177bd8029b29bb1f70c
#
_cell.length_a   1.000
_cell.length_b   1.000
_cell.length_c   1.000
_cell.angle_alpha   90.00
_cell.angle_beta   90.00
_cell.angle_gamma   90.00
#
_symmetry.space_group_name_H-M   'P 1'
#
loop_
_entity.id
_entity.type
_entity.pdbx_description
1 polymer ?
#
loop_
_entity_poly.entity_id
_entity_poly.type
_entity_poly.pdbx_seq_one_letter_code
_entity_poly.pdbx_strand_id
1 'polypeptide(L)'
;FMEEARAFHGYPAPGLIIGGYMVELAKRHMPEGVLYDAVSETAHCLPDAVQLLTPCTFGNGWLRILPFGIYAVTLYDKATGEGVRVELDNDKLEPYDAIRSWFLKERPKKEQDTERLQAQIKEAGESILSFRKVRIRQDMLGHRSFGAITRCPLCGSHYPASYGGICRSCQGQSPYEDGPGFALSQQPRMPAPVPIPVEEAVGKHALHDMTQIIPGKEKGAAFVAGQELSAGDIC
;
A
#
# COMPACT_ATOMS: atom_id res chain seq x y z
N PHE A 1 -8.03 -20.92 2.81
CA PHE A 1 -7.00 -19.99 2.32
C PHE A 1 -6.04 -20.60 1.29
N MET A 2 -5.41 -21.77 1.55
CA MET A 2 -4.42 -22.35 0.63
C MET A 2 -5.00 -22.74 -0.74
N GLU A 3 -6.23 -23.22 -0.79
CA GLU A 3 -6.95 -23.52 -2.05
C GLU A 3 -7.33 -22.23 -2.78
N GLU A 4 -7.88 -21.26 -2.08
CA GLU A 4 -8.23 -19.94 -2.62
C GLU A 4 -6.97 -19.20 -3.12
N ALA A 5 -5.87 -19.26 -2.34
CA ALA A 5 -4.59 -18.72 -2.74
C ALA A 5 -4.08 -19.35 -4.05
N ARG A 6 -4.23 -20.66 -4.22
CA ARG A 6 -3.87 -21.36 -5.46
C ARG A 6 -4.78 -20.97 -6.61
N ALA A 7 -6.08 -20.86 -6.37
CA ALA A 7 -7.03 -20.48 -7.41
C ALA A 7 -6.85 -19.04 -7.89
N PHE A 8 -6.53 -18.13 -6.97
CA PHE A 8 -6.41 -16.70 -7.24
C PHE A 8 -5.00 -16.29 -7.73
N HIS A 9 -3.96 -16.72 -7.03
CA HIS A 9 -2.56 -16.32 -7.31
C HIS A 9 -1.82 -17.32 -8.23
N GLY A 10 -2.43 -18.45 -8.54
CA GLY A 10 -1.85 -19.53 -9.36
C GLY A 10 -1.05 -20.56 -8.57
N TYR A 11 -0.38 -20.17 -7.48
CA TYR A 11 0.35 -21.06 -6.57
C TYR A 11 0.49 -20.43 -5.17
N PRO A 12 0.68 -21.24 -4.12
CA PRO A 12 0.84 -20.74 -2.75
C PRO A 12 2.26 -20.18 -2.55
N ALA A 13 2.49 -18.98 -3.07
CA ALA A 13 3.77 -18.28 -2.96
C ALA A 13 4.14 -18.02 -1.49
N PRO A 14 5.43 -18.11 -1.11
CA PRO A 14 5.88 -17.79 0.24
C PRO A 14 5.39 -16.43 0.75
N GLY A 15 5.50 -15.39 -0.07
CA GLY A 15 4.99 -14.06 0.27
C GLY A 15 3.49 -14.04 0.49
N LEU A 16 2.70 -14.76 -0.30
CA LEU A 16 1.26 -14.84 -0.11
C LEU A 16 0.88 -15.48 1.24
N ILE A 17 1.58 -16.55 1.63
CA ILE A 17 1.34 -17.25 2.90
C ILE A 17 1.68 -16.34 4.08
N ILE A 18 2.86 -15.70 4.06
CA ILE A 18 3.26 -14.72 5.07
C ILE A 18 2.26 -13.54 5.10
N GLY A 19 1.86 -13.06 3.93
CA GLY A 19 0.82 -12.03 3.80
C GLY A 19 -0.49 -12.42 4.47
N GLY A 20 -0.89 -13.69 4.39
CA GLY A 20 -2.05 -14.22 5.09
C GLY A 20 -1.94 -14.05 6.61
N TYR A 21 -0.81 -14.44 7.22
CA TYR A 21 -0.55 -14.22 8.65
C TYR A 21 -0.56 -12.72 9.01
N MET A 22 0.01 -11.87 8.15
CA MET A 22 0.04 -10.42 8.37
C MET A 22 -1.36 -9.82 8.39
N VAL A 23 -2.21 -10.20 7.45
CA VAL A 23 -3.60 -9.71 7.36
C VAL A 23 -4.42 -10.18 8.56
N GLU A 24 -4.31 -11.46 8.94
CA GLU A 24 -5.03 -11.98 10.12
C GLU A 24 -4.55 -11.32 11.41
N LEU A 25 -3.25 -11.09 11.57
CA LEU A 25 -2.71 -10.35 12.71
C LEU A 25 -3.26 -8.91 12.75
N ALA A 26 -3.29 -8.21 11.60
CA ALA A 26 -3.85 -6.87 11.52
C ALA A 26 -5.33 -6.85 11.90
N LYS A 27 -6.15 -7.77 11.35
CA LYS A 27 -7.60 -7.88 11.64
C LYS A 27 -7.88 -8.05 13.13
N ARG A 28 -7.13 -8.91 13.81
CA ARG A 28 -7.32 -9.15 15.26
C ARG A 28 -7.05 -7.93 16.14
N HIS A 29 -6.28 -6.97 15.63
CA HIS A 29 -5.96 -5.74 16.36
C HIS A 29 -6.82 -4.54 15.91
N MET A 30 -7.68 -4.72 14.91
CA MET A 30 -8.71 -3.76 14.54
C MET A 30 -9.92 -3.90 15.48
N PRO A 31 -10.64 -2.80 15.79
CA PRO A 31 -11.89 -2.87 16.53
C PRO A 31 -12.95 -3.68 15.74
N GLU A 32 -13.80 -4.41 16.46
CA GLU A 32 -14.90 -5.15 15.85
C GLU A 32 -15.91 -4.22 15.16
N GLY A 33 -16.45 -4.65 14.03
CA GLY A 33 -17.50 -3.93 13.28
C GLY A 33 -17.05 -2.68 12.56
N VAL A 34 -15.75 -2.37 12.57
CA VAL A 34 -15.22 -1.21 11.86
C VAL A 34 -15.07 -1.50 10.38
N LEU A 35 -15.57 -0.58 9.54
CA LEU A 35 -15.25 -0.58 8.10
C LEU A 35 -13.84 -0.04 7.91
N TYR A 36 -12.99 -0.83 7.30
CA TYR A 36 -11.59 -0.48 7.09
C TYR A 36 -11.19 -0.49 5.61
N ASP A 37 -10.20 0.32 5.31
CA ASP A 37 -9.40 0.27 4.09
C ASP A 37 -8.05 -0.36 4.37
N ALA A 38 -7.34 -0.73 3.33
CA ALA A 38 -6.01 -1.33 3.40
C ALA A 38 -4.96 -0.55 2.61
N VAL A 39 -3.73 -0.56 3.11
CA VAL A 39 -2.54 -0.12 2.39
C VAL A 39 -1.55 -1.28 2.35
N SER A 40 -1.07 -1.64 1.16
CA SER A 40 0.10 -2.50 0.97
C SER A 40 1.31 -1.67 0.56
N GLU A 41 2.43 -1.83 1.25
CA GLU A 41 3.68 -1.11 0.96
C GLU A 41 4.56 -1.82 -0.07
N THR A 42 4.05 -2.92 -0.65
CA THR A 42 4.63 -3.65 -1.78
C THR A 42 3.57 -3.97 -2.83
N ALA A 43 4.00 -4.11 -4.09
CA ALA A 43 3.15 -4.56 -5.19
C ALA A 43 3.23 -6.08 -5.43
N HIS A 44 3.96 -6.84 -4.60
CA HIS A 44 4.19 -8.28 -4.79
C HIS A 44 3.44 -9.12 -3.75
N CYS A 45 2.73 -10.17 -4.15
CA CYS A 45 2.04 -11.17 -3.33
C CYS A 45 1.10 -10.61 -2.23
N LEU A 46 1.55 -9.66 -1.43
CA LEU A 46 0.81 -9.12 -0.29
C LEU A 46 -0.54 -8.48 -0.64
N PRO A 47 -0.68 -7.73 -1.77
CA PRO A 47 -1.99 -7.26 -2.22
C PRO A 47 -3.00 -8.38 -2.43
N ASP A 48 -2.55 -9.53 -2.93
CA ASP A 48 -3.43 -10.69 -3.15
C ASP A 48 -3.90 -11.30 -1.84
N ALA A 49 -3.02 -11.38 -0.82
CA ALA A 49 -3.42 -11.81 0.51
C ALA A 49 -4.50 -10.90 1.12
N VAL A 50 -4.35 -9.58 0.94
CA VAL A 50 -5.36 -8.61 1.38
C VAL A 50 -6.69 -8.83 0.67
N GLN A 51 -6.68 -8.99 -0.64
CA GLN A 51 -7.90 -9.20 -1.44
C GLN A 51 -8.61 -10.52 -1.13
N LEU A 52 -7.87 -11.57 -0.78
CA LEU A 52 -8.42 -12.87 -0.40
C LEU A 52 -9.06 -12.88 0.98
N LEU A 53 -8.48 -12.14 1.93
CA LEU A 53 -8.85 -12.23 3.36
C LEU A 53 -9.68 -11.05 3.86
N THR A 54 -9.91 -10.05 3.01
CA THR A 54 -10.65 -8.84 3.36
C THR A 54 -11.54 -8.38 2.21
N PRO A 55 -12.54 -7.52 2.45
CA PRO A 55 -13.29 -6.88 1.37
C PRO A 55 -12.50 -5.80 0.62
N CYS A 56 -11.25 -5.52 1.03
CA CYS A 56 -10.43 -4.49 0.41
C CYS A 56 -9.80 -5.01 -0.88
N THR A 57 -10.30 -4.55 -2.02
CA THR A 57 -9.72 -4.88 -3.33
C THR A 57 -9.14 -3.64 -4.00
N PHE A 58 -8.23 -3.87 -4.94
CA PHE A 58 -7.70 -2.78 -5.76
C PHE A 58 -8.82 -2.14 -6.61
N GLY A 59 -9.73 -2.97 -7.15
CA GLY A 59 -10.81 -2.53 -8.03
C GLY A 59 -11.88 -1.70 -7.32
N ASN A 60 -12.22 -1.99 -6.05
CA ASN A 60 -13.18 -1.18 -5.30
C ASN A 60 -12.53 0.05 -4.62
N GLY A 61 -11.22 0.24 -4.78
CA GLY A 61 -10.48 1.37 -4.24
C GLY A 61 -10.21 1.33 -2.74
N TRP A 62 -10.56 0.24 -2.05
CA TRP A 62 -10.33 0.05 -0.61
C TRP A 62 -8.94 -0.52 -0.31
N LEU A 63 -8.25 -1.07 -1.31
CA LEU A 63 -6.84 -1.41 -1.23
C LEU A 63 -6.01 -0.38 -2.00
N ARG A 64 -5.05 0.24 -1.31
CA ARG A 64 -4.04 1.10 -1.93
C ARG A 64 -2.70 0.39 -1.95
N ILE A 65 -2.03 0.43 -3.09
CA ILE A 65 -0.67 -0.10 -3.23
C ILE A 65 0.28 1.09 -3.28
N LEU A 66 1.15 1.20 -2.28
CA LEU A 66 2.23 2.17 -2.20
C LEU A 66 3.56 1.41 -2.36
N PRO A 67 4.18 1.42 -3.54
CA PRO A 67 5.32 0.55 -3.84
C PRO A 67 6.62 1.06 -3.19
N PHE A 68 6.67 1.07 -1.87
CA PHE A 68 7.88 1.44 -1.10
C PHE A 68 8.93 0.32 -1.08
N GLY A 69 8.57 -0.89 -1.54
CA GLY A 69 9.44 -2.07 -1.47
C GLY A 69 9.52 -2.69 -0.07
N ILE A 70 8.68 -2.26 0.86
CA ILE A 70 8.60 -2.77 2.23
C ILE A 70 7.50 -3.83 2.31
N TYR A 71 7.79 -4.97 2.92
CA TYR A 71 6.80 -6.03 3.09
C TYR A 71 5.93 -5.75 4.32
N ALA A 72 4.98 -4.82 4.13
CA ALA A 72 4.11 -4.32 5.18
C ALA A 72 2.69 -4.05 4.67
N VAL A 73 1.71 -4.29 5.54
CA VAL A 73 0.29 -4.01 5.33
C VAL A 73 -0.26 -3.19 6.49
N THR A 74 -1.14 -2.26 6.17
CA THR A 74 -1.91 -1.51 7.17
C THR A 74 -3.39 -1.70 6.89
N LEU A 75 -4.16 -2.07 7.94
CA LEU A 75 -5.61 -1.91 7.95
C LEU A 75 -5.95 -0.69 8.80
N TYR A 76 -6.88 0.14 8.35
CA TYR A 76 -7.25 1.37 9.06
C TYR A 76 -8.73 1.70 8.92
N ASP A 77 -9.32 2.22 9.98
CA ASP A 77 -10.68 2.72 10.01
C ASP A 77 -10.86 3.87 9.01
N LYS A 78 -11.84 3.73 8.10
CA LYS A 78 -12.15 4.73 7.07
C LYS A 78 -12.56 6.09 7.63
N ALA A 79 -13.18 6.11 8.80
CA ALA A 79 -13.68 7.33 9.41
C ALA A 79 -12.60 8.08 10.19
N THR A 80 -11.79 7.36 10.97
CA THR A 80 -10.82 7.97 11.89
C THR A 80 -9.39 7.97 11.37
N GLY A 81 -9.07 7.04 10.47
CA GLY A 81 -7.72 6.79 10.01
C GLY A 81 -6.84 6.03 11.01
N GLU A 82 -7.39 5.65 12.17
CA GLU A 82 -6.67 4.82 13.12
C GLU A 82 -6.55 3.39 12.60
N GLY A 83 -5.39 2.79 12.74
CA GLY A 83 -5.13 1.50 12.14
C GLY A 83 -3.98 0.74 12.77
N VAL A 84 -3.74 -0.42 12.19
CA VAL A 84 -2.68 -1.36 12.58
C VAL A 84 -1.81 -1.64 11.37
N ARG A 85 -0.52 -1.34 11.49
CA ARG A 85 0.50 -1.67 10.50
C ARG A 85 1.25 -2.91 10.97
N VAL A 86 1.31 -3.92 10.12
CA VAL A 86 2.05 -5.17 10.31
C VAL A 86 3.15 -5.26 9.27
N GLU A 87 4.34 -5.67 9.68
CA GLU A 87 5.47 -5.87 8.78
C GLU A 87 6.21 -7.17 9.08
N LEU A 88 6.88 -7.71 8.07
CA LEU A 88 7.85 -8.78 8.24
C LEU A 88 9.09 -8.20 8.90
N ASP A 89 9.42 -8.72 10.09
CA ASP A 89 10.49 -8.20 10.95
C ASP A 89 11.78 -8.97 10.70
N ASN A 90 12.77 -8.31 10.10
CA ASN A 90 14.05 -8.93 9.76
C ASN A 90 14.82 -9.47 10.96
N ASP A 91 14.71 -8.80 12.12
CA ASP A 91 15.44 -9.21 13.32
C ASP A 91 14.91 -10.54 13.87
N LYS A 92 13.65 -10.87 13.54
CA LYS A 92 13.00 -12.12 13.93
C LYS A 92 13.23 -13.28 12.96
N LEU A 93 13.93 -13.05 11.85
CA LEU A 93 14.22 -14.09 10.85
C LEU A 93 15.47 -14.91 11.17
N GLU A 94 16.26 -14.54 12.17
CA GLU A 94 17.51 -15.24 12.51
C GLU A 94 17.32 -16.77 12.69
N PRO A 95 16.28 -17.25 13.40
CA PRO A 95 16.06 -18.70 13.55
C PRO A 95 15.57 -19.42 12.29
N TYR A 96 15.12 -18.67 11.26
CA TYR A 96 14.45 -19.18 10.07
C TYR A 96 15.28 -18.90 8.82
N ASP A 97 16.38 -19.59 8.65
CA ASP A 97 17.38 -19.36 7.60
C ASP A 97 16.80 -19.45 6.18
N ALA A 98 15.83 -20.35 5.92
CA ALA A 98 15.19 -20.43 4.60
C ALA A 98 14.29 -19.23 4.31
N ILE A 99 13.54 -18.72 5.30
CA ILE A 99 12.74 -17.51 5.17
C ILE A 99 13.65 -16.29 4.95
N ARG A 100 14.68 -16.16 5.76
CA ARG A 100 15.66 -15.07 5.68
C ARG A 100 16.33 -15.06 4.31
N SER A 101 16.89 -16.21 3.88
CA SER A 101 17.56 -16.33 2.59
C SER A 101 16.63 -16.01 1.40
N TRP A 102 15.38 -16.46 1.46
CA TRP A 102 14.36 -16.13 0.47
C TRP A 102 14.04 -14.62 0.46
N PHE A 103 13.80 -14.04 1.61
CA PHE A 103 13.38 -12.65 1.74
C PHE A 103 14.48 -11.68 1.35
N LEU A 104 15.70 -11.88 1.88
CA LEU A 104 16.86 -11.02 1.61
C LEU A 104 17.54 -11.31 0.26
N LYS A 105 17.04 -12.31 -0.52
CA LYS A 105 17.61 -12.69 -1.82
C LYS A 105 19.08 -13.16 -1.72
N GLU A 106 19.45 -13.79 -0.61
CA GLU A 106 20.82 -14.28 -0.37
C GLU A 106 21.24 -15.39 -1.35
N ARG A 107 20.26 -16.11 -1.93
CA ARG A 107 20.46 -17.18 -2.92
C ARG A 107 19.54 -17.00 -4.13
N PRO A 108 19.98 -17.41 -5.32
CA PRO A 108 19.14 -17.49 -6.50
C PRO A 108 17.90 -18.38 -6.25
N LYS A 109 16.76 -18.05 -6.87
CA LYS A 109 15.51 -18.80 -6.70
C LYS A 109 15.66 -20.31 -6.98
N LYS A 110 16.54 -20.69 -7.93
CA LYS A 110 16.79 -22.08 -8.31
C LYS A 110 17.48 -22.90 -7.21
N GLU A 111 18.15 -22.26 -6.28
CA GLU A 111 18.90 -22.87 -5.18
C GLU A 111 18.12 -22.87 -3.86
N GLN A 112 16.91 -22.33 -3.88
CA GLN A 112 16.05 -22.27 -2.69
C GLN A 112 15.29 -23.59 -2.52
N ASP A 113 15.36 -24.15 -1.32
CA ASP A 113 14.56 -25.30 -0.91
C ASP A 113 13.13 -24.85 -0.59
N THR A 114 12.22 -25.05 -1.53
CA THR A 114 10.83 -24.62 -1.43
C THR A 114 10.08 -25.36 -0.31
N GLU A 115 10.35 -26.65 -0.10
CA GLU A 115 9.67 -27.43 0.93
C GLU A 115 10.08 -26.96 2.32
N ARG A 116 11.39 -26.80 2.54
CA ARG A 116 11.93 -26.24 3.79
C ARG A 116 11.42 -24.84 4.06
N LEU A 117 11.38 -23.97 3.04
CA LEU A 117 10.85 -22.62 3.15
C LEU A 117 9.38 -22.64 3.60
N GLN A 118 8.55 -23.46 2.97
CA GLN A 118 7.15 -23.58 3.35
C GLN A 118 6.97 -24.17 4.77
N ALA A 119 7.80 -25.13 5.14
CA ALA A 119 7.79 -25.70 6.50
C ALA A 119 8.14 -24.63 7.53
N GLN A 120 9.21 -23.87 7.31
CA GLN A 120 9.60 -22.79 8.20
C GLN A 120 8.54 -21.67 8.29
N ILE A 121 7.87 -21.32 7.18
CA ILE A 121 6.78 -20.32 7.22
C ILE A 121 5.62 -20.81 8.08
N LYS A 122 5.26 -22.08 7.99
CA LYS A 122 4.20 -22.66 8.84
C LYS A 122 4.61 -22.73 10.32
N GLU A 123 5.84 -23.07 10.59
CA GLU A 123 6.39 -23.11 11.95
C GLU A 123 6.47 -21.71 12.55
N ALA A 124 7.02 -20.77 11.82
CA ALA A 124 7.19 -19.39 12.27
C ALA A 124 5.86 -18.69 12.50
N GLY A 125 4.89 -18.87 11.57
CA GLY A 125 3.59 -18.23 11.64
C GLY A 125 3.71 -16.72 11.83
N GLU A 126 3.17 -16.21 12.92
CA GLU A 126 3.19 -14.78 13.25
C GLU A 126 4.45 -14.35 14.02
N SER A 127 5.27 -15.28 14.50
CA SER A 127 6.44 -14.95 15.32
C SER A 127 7.46 -14.07 14.60
N ILE A 128 7.48 -14.11 13.27
CA ILE A 128 8.34 -13.31 12.41
C ILE A 128 7.76 -11.93 12.06
N LEU A 129 6.62 -11.58 12.63
CA LEU A 129 5.93 -10.33 12.35
C LEU A 129 6.08 -9.35 13.51
N SER A 130 6.09 -8.08 13.18
CA SER A 130 5.91 -6.98 14.12
C SER A 130 4.72 -6.13 13.72
N PHE A 131 4.01 -5.59 14.71
CA PHE A 131 2.91 -4.68 14.46
C PHE A 131 2.98 -3.44 15.34
N ARG A 132 2.38 -2.37 14.88
CA ARG A 132 2.22 -1.12 15.64
C ARG A 132 0.94 -0.41 15.26
N LYS A 133 0.38 0.33 16.21
CA LYS A 133 -0.72 1.26 15.94
C LYS A 133 -0.21 2.42 15.11
N VAL A 134 -1.00 2.83 14.14
CA VAL A 134 -0.68 3.93 13.22
C VAL A 134 -1.92 4.81 13.02
N ARG A 135 -1.69 6.02 12.52
CA ARG A 135 -2.78 6.88 12.01
C ARG A 135 -2.44 7.27 10.59
N ILE A 136 -3.37 7.02 9.69
CA ILE A 136 -3.28 7.44 8.29
C ILE A 136 -3.46 8.96 8.20
N ARG A 137 -2.66 9.60 7.35
CA ARG A 137 -2.75 11.04 7.12
C ARG A 137 -4.12 11.42 6.56
N GLN A 138 -4.65 12.55 6.96
CA GLN A 138 -5.99 13.02 6.58
C GLN A 138 -6.17 13.13 5.06
N ASP A 139 -5.12 13.53 4.33
CA ASP A 139 -5.13 13.63 2.86
C ASP A 139 -5.14 12.26 2.15
N MET A 140 -4.96 11.20 2.91
CA MET A 140 -5.02 9.81 2.42
C MET A 140 -6.36 9.13 2.76
N LEU A 141 -7.23 9.76 3.55
CA LEU A 141 -8.56 9.23 3.87
C LEU A 141 -9.56 9.52 2.75
N GLY A 142 -10.64 8.74 2.73
CA GLY A 142 -11.76 8.93 1.82
C GLY A 142 -11.55 8.38 0.41
N HIS A 143 -12.62 8.43 -0.36
CA HIS A 143 -12.68 7.92 -1.73
C HIS A 143 -11.91 8.83 -2.70
N ARG A 144 -11.11 8.24 -3.57
CA ARG A 144 -10.44 8.98 -4.64
C ARG A 144 -11.35 9.07 -5.86
N SER A 145 -11.96 10.23 -6.05
CA SER A 145 -12.60 10.54 -7.32
C SER A 145 -11.54 10.81 -8.40
N PHE A 146 -11.77 10.33 -9.60
CA PHE A 146 -10.97 10.71 -10.77
C PHE A 146 -11.13 12.19 -11.14
N GLY A 147 -12.16 12.85 -10.61
CA GLY A 147 -12.50 14.23 -10.93
C GLY A 147 -13.01 14.38 -12.37
N ALA A 148 -12.79 15.55 -12.96
CA ALA A 148 -13.19 15.81 -14.34
C ALA A 148 -12.41 14.93 -15.32
N ILE A 149 -13.13 14.40 -16.32
CA ILE A 149 -12.54 13.65 -17.44
C ILE A 149 -12.38 14.57 -18.63
N THR A 150 -11.22 14.54 -19.28
CA THR A 150 -10.90 15.33 -20.47
C THR A 150 -10.38 14.46 -21.60
N ARG A 151 -10.33 15.01 -22.81
CA ARG A 151 -9.80 14.31 -23.99
C ARG A 151 -8.35 14.70 -24.22
N CYS A 152 -7.48 13.70 -24.40
CA CYS A 152 -6.07 13.94 -24.73
C CYS A 152 -5.92 14.56 -26.13
N PRO A 153 -5.27 15.73 -26.28
CA PRO A 153 -5.10 16.36 -27.59
C PRO A 153 -4.17 15.56 -28.53
N LEU A 154 -3.31 14.68 -27.99
CA LEU A 154 -2.37 13.91 -28.80
C LEU A 154 -2.96 12.58 -29.30
N CYS A 155 -3.60 11.79 -28.44
CA CYS A 155 -4.10 10.47 -28.82
C CYS A 155 -5.63 10.34 -28.85
N GLY A 156 -6.35 11.37 -28.42
CA GLY A 156 -7.81 11.37 -28.40
C GLY A 156 -8.47 10.56 -27.25
N SER A 157 -7.69 9.83 -26.44
CA SER A 157 -8.22 9.06 -25.32
C SER A 157 -8.73 9.98 -24.20
N HIS A 158 -9.78 9.53 -23.51
CA HIS A 158 -10.30 10.22 -22.33
C HIS A 158 -9.52 9.81 -21.08
N TYR A 159 -9.22 10.77 -20.22
CA TYR A 159 -8.42 10.56 -19.00
C TYR A 159 -8.75 11.59 -17.93
N PRO A 160 -8.44 11.34 -16.64
CA PRO A 160 -8.62 12.31 -15.57
C PRO A 160 -7.82 13.59 -15.80
N ALA A 161 -8.48 14.75 -15.82
CA ALA A 161 -7.85 16.06 -16.04
C ALA A 161 -6.75 16.37 -15.02
N SER A 162 -6.85 15.80 -13.81
CA SER A 162 -5.83 15.90 -12.76
C SER A 162 -4.47 15.31 -13.12
N TYR A 163 -4.38 14.49 -14.19
CA TYR A 163 -3.12 13.91 -14.67
C TYR A 163 -2.28 14.87 -15.52
N GLY A 164 -2.81 16.05 -15.86
CA GLY A 164 -2.11 17.09 -16.61
C GLY A 164 -2.73 17.37 -17.99
N GLY A 165 -2.04 18.13 -18.84
CA GLY A 165 -2.53 18.55 -20.14
C GLY A 165 -2.63 17.44 -21.20
N ILE A 166 -1.95 16.32 -21.02
CA ILE A 166 -1.98 15.11 -21.85
C ILE A 166 -2.07 13.86 -20.96
N CYS A 167 -2.60 12.75 -21.50
CA CYS A 167 -2.72 11.50 -20.74
C CYS A 167 -1.34 10.90 -20.40
N ARG A 168 -1.27 10.06 -19.36
CA ARG A 168 -0.02 9.46 -18.89
C ARG A 168 0.69 8.64 -19.95
N SER A 169 -0.04 7.97 -20.84
CA SER A 169 0.56 7.27 -21.97
C SER A 169 1.36 8.23 -22.86
N CYS A 170 0.76 9.37 -23.22
CA CYS A 170 1.44 10.41 -24.02
C CYS A 170 2.53 11.16 -23.25
N GLN A 171 2.56 11.07 -21.92
CA GLN A 171 3.68 11.55 -21.07
C GLN A 171 4.86 10.57 -21.05
N GLY A 172 4.88 9.53 -21.89
CA GLY A 172 5.96 8.55 -21.95
C GLY A 172 5.83 7.38 -20.95
N GLN A 173 4.67 7.21 -20.30
CA GLN A 173 4.43 6.09 -19.38
C GLN A 173 3.80 4.87 -20.08
N SER A 174 3.64 4.91 -21.40
CA SER A 174 3.16 3.78 -22.21
C SER A 174 4.16 2.62 -22.18
N PRO A 175 3.71 1.37 -21.96
CA PRO A 175 4.57 0.19 -22.11
C PRO A 175 4.67 -0.26 -23.59
N TYR A 176 3.93 0.36 -24.52
CA TYR A 176 3.84 -0.06 -25.90
C TYR A 176 4.84 0.69 -26.78
N GLU A 177 5.55 -0.03 -27.64
CA GLU A 177 6.55 0.53 -28.55
C GLU A 177 5.94 1.30 -29.73
N ASP A 178 4.70 0.97 -30.14
CA ASP A 178 3.96 1.56 -31.25
C ASP A 178 2.88 2.57 -30.81
N GLY A 179 2.82 2.89 -29.52
CA GLY A 179 1.81 3.77 -28.93
C GLY A 179 2.11 5.26 -29.06
N PRO A 180 1.07 6.12 -28.97
CA PRO A 180 1.26 7.55 -28.82
C PRO A 180 2.07 7.84 -27.55
N GLY A 181 3.16 8.58 -27.68
CA GLY A 181 4.10 8.86 -26.57
C GLY A 181 5.38 8.03 -26.60
N PHE A 182 5.49 7.02 -27.47
CA PHE A 182 6.73 6.24 -27.62
C PHE A 182 7.93 7.13 -27.96
N ALA A 183 7.77 8.10 -28.86
CA ALA A 183 8.82 9.05 -29.21
C ALA A 183 9.29 9.90 -28.01
N LEU A 184 8.41 10.16 -27.03
CA LEU A 184 8.74 10.88 -25.79
C LEU A 184 9.42 9.97 -24.76
N SER A 185 9.13 8.65 -24.80
CA SER A 185 9.78 7.67 -23.90
C SER A 185 11.23 7.39 -24.25
N GLN A 186 11.65 7.71 -25.49
CA GLN A 186 13.04 7.58 -25.95
C GLN A 186 13.93 8.77 -25.54
N GLN A 187 13.35 9.84 -25.01
CA GLN A 187 14.18 10.90 -24.42
C GLN A 187 14.91 10.35 -23.19
N PRO A 188 16.21 10.66 -23.03
CA PRO A 188 16.96 10.22 -21.87
C PRO A 188 16.21 10.67 -20.62
N ARG A 189 15.84 9.71 -19.76
CA ARG A 189 15.24 10.04 -18.48
C ARG A 189 16.21 10.94 -17.76
N MET A 190 15.74 12.11 -17.33
CA MET A 190 16.50 12.93 -16.37
C MET A 190 17.05 11.98 -15.30
N PRO A 191 18.34 12.03 -14.98
CA PRO A 191 18.88 11.22 -13.90
C PRO A 191 18.00 11.43 -12.67
N ALA A 192 17.70 10.32 -11.96
CA ALA A 192 17.01 10.43 -10.69
C ALA A 192 17.69 11.50 -9.84
N PRO A 193 16.94 12.36 -9.14
CA PRO A 193 17.55 13.35 -8.28
C PRO A 193 18.57 12.64 -7.37
N VAL A 194 19.80 13.11 -7.41
CA VAL A 194 20.88 12.57 -6.58
C VAL A 194 20.40 12.66 -5.13
N PRO A 195 20.41 11.57 -4.35
CA PRO A 195 20.05 11.65 -2.95
C PRO A 195 20.87 12.73 -2.27
N ILE A 196 20.22 13.74 -1.73
CA ILE A 196 20.91 14.75 -0.93
C ILE A 196 21.48 14.01 0.28
N PRO A 197 22.80 14.07 0.56
CA PRO A 197 23.37 13.46 1.74
C PRO A 197 22.60 13.92 2.98
N VAL A 198 22.26 12.99 3.87
CA VAL A 198 21.45 13.25 5.07
C VAL A 198 22.10 14.32 5.96
N GLU A 199 23.41 14.47 5.89
CA GLU A 199 24.18 15.49 6.61
C GLU A 199 23.88 16.93 6.16
N GLU A 200 23.52 17.17 4.90
CA GLU A 200 23.12 18.51 4.43
C GLU A 200 21.65 18.85 4.75
N ALA A 201 20.80 17.85 4.96
CA ALA A 201 19.39 18.08 5.31
C ALA A 201 19.17 18.48 6.77
N VAL A 202 20.14 18.23 7.66
CA VAL A 202 20.04 18.54 9.11
C VAL A 202 20.67 19.90 9.48
N GLY A 203 21.40 20.51 8.57
CA GLY A 203 22.07 21.77 8.83
C GLY A 203 21.33 22.96 8.26
N LYS A 204 20.35 23.52 8.93
CA LYS A 204 19.92 24.94 8.97
C LYS A 204 18.39 25.11 9.17
N HIS A 205 17.81 24.49 10.17
CA HIS A 205 16.64 25.10 10.80
C HIS A 205 16.92 25.29 12.28
N ALA A 206 17.33 26.51 12.59
CA ALA A 206 17.31 27.02 13.93
C ALA A 206 15.92 26.79 14.53
N LEU A 207 15.88 26.19 15.70
CA LEU A 207 14.72 26.08 16.57
C LEU A 207 14.14 27.49 16.76
N HIS A 208 13.08 27.78 16.05
CA HIS A 208 12.19 28.89 16.40
C HIS A 208 11.21 28.35 17.42
N ASP A 209 11.32 28.92 18.59
CA ASP A 209 10.46 28.77 19.76
C ASP A 209 8.97 28.91 19.35
N MET A 210 8.23 27.80 19.39
CA MET A 210 6.79 27.77 19.20
C MET A 210 6.04 27.64 20.53
N THR A 211 6.37 28.53 21.45
CA THR A 211 5.53 28.77 22.64
C THR A 211 4.81 30.11 22.48
N GLN A 212 3.83 30.18 21.63
CA GLN A 212 2.71 31.17 21.71
C GLN A 212 1.78 30.93 20.52
N ILE A 213 0.57 30.45 20.81
CA ILE A 213 -0.73 30.94 20.36
C ILE A 213 -1.75 29.83 20.66
N ILE A 214 -2.40 29.98 21.80
CA ILE A 214 -3.78 29.55 21.99
C ILE A 214 -4.56 30.83 22.20
N PRO A 215 -5.67 31.07 21.48
CA PRO A 215 -6.91 31.24 22.19
C PRO A 215 -8.14 30.66 21.47
N GLY A 216 -9.14 30.29 22.25
CA GLY A 216 -10.53 30.37 21.87
C GLY A 216 -11.33 29.08 21.86
N LYS A 217 -11.93 28.75 23.01
CA LYS A 217 -13.14 27.92 23.14
C LYS A 217 -14.28 28.48 22.31
N GLU A 218 -15.09 27.60 21.67
CA GLU A 218 -16.55 27.62 21.80
C GLU A 218 -17.21 26.36 21.24
N LYS A 219 -17.97 25.73 22.06
CA LYS A 219 -19.26 25.06 22.11
C LYS A 219 -19.93 24.57 20.79
N GLY A 220 -20.09 23.25 20.70
CA GLY A 220 -21.39 22.58 20.70
C GLY A 220 -22.24 22.63 19.44
N ALA A 221 -22.36 21.48 18.77
CA ALA A 221 -23.62 21.14 18.09
C ALA A 221 -23.77 19.60 18.00
N ALA A 222 -24.99 19.19 18.22
CA ALA A 222 -25.46 17.83 18.45
C ALA A 222 -25.37 16.94 17.22
N PHE A 223 -25.09 15.67 17.47
CA PHE A 223 -25.14 14.55 16.54
C PHE A 223 -26.60 14.17 16.30
N VAL A 224 -27.04 14.14 15.04
CA VAL A 224 -28.32 13.52 14.62
C VAL A 224 -27.97 12.25 13.88
N ALA A 225 -28.43 11.12 14.42
CA ALA A 225 -28.35 9.81 13.82
C ALA A 225 -29.31 9.69 12.63
N GLY A 226 -28.89 8.94 11.60
CA GLY A 226 -29.79 8.34 10.62
C GLY A 226 -29.69 8.94 9.22
N GLN A 227 -28.89 8.31 8.36
CA GLN A 227 -29.16 8.25 6.92
C GLN A 227 -28.78 6.88 6.40
N GLU A 228 -29.81 6.18 5.90
CA GLU A 228 -29.66 4.93 5.14
C GLU A 228 -28.91 5.22 3.82
N LEU A 229 -27.90 4.41 3.54
CA LEU A 229 -27.16 4.46 2.27
C LEU A 229 -28.04 3.94 1.14
N SER A 230 -28.28 4.77 0.13
CA SER A 230 -29.00 4.39 -1.08
C SER A 230 -28.07 3.63 -2.04
N ALA A 231 -28.68 2.73 -2.83
CA ALA A 231 -27.99 1.80 -3.77
C ALA A 231 -27.26 2.48 -4.95
N GLY A 232 -26.95 3.77 -4.88
CA GLY A 232 -26.29 4.57 -5.93
C GLY A 232 -24.79 4.80 -5.74
N ASP A 233 -24.20 4.37 -4.60
CA ASP A 233 -22.80 4.68 -4.26
C ASP A 233 -21.81 3.56 -4.59
N ILE A 234 -22.19 2.62 -5.44
CA ILE A 234 -21.34 1.54 -5.90
C ILE A 234 -21.02 1.79 -7.38
N CYS A 235 -19.97 2.53 -7.67
CA CYS A 235 -19.01 2.41 -8.78
C CYS A 235 -17.95 3.51 -8.70
#